data_1d264b6f64f570ba4124085f41d0bf9e
#
_entry.id   1d264b6f64f570ba4124085f41d0bf9e
#
_cell.length_a   1.000
_cell.length_b   1.000
_cell.length_c   1.000
_cell.angle_alpha   90.00
_cell.angle_beta   90.00
_cell.angle_gamma   90.00
#
_symmetry.space_group_name_H-M   'P 1'
#
loop_
_entity.id
_entity.type
_entity.pdbx_description
1 polymer ?
#
loop_
_entity_poly.entity_id
_entity_poly.type
_entity_poly.pdbx_seq_one_letter_code
_entity_poly.pdbx_strand_id
1 'polypeptide(L)'
;MSLRKKIFAVLEWIVAIILLSICVRYYIFSYGSFSAIGAYKASERTMHYGPSEIKKVIDVKNGKVYLGKYKNWISAAPIEKRFIKWYPGSGGEGCPIKYSDKISQFMDCTSMGHNSFICSVFGYVNDPNVKSVSLQFQANRKKNTMKYKITSDKMFIFCLENNLHKYKVTSLKGLDKNGKVIYENDYK
;
A
#
# COMPACT_ATOMS: atom_id res chain seq x y z
N MET A 1 -43.04 -32.68 -27.54
CA MET A 1 -42.55 -32.42 -26.14
C MET A 1 -43.76 -32.03 -25.32
N SER A 2 -44.05 -32.79 -24.23
CA SER A 2 -45.24 -32.53 -23.43
C SER A 2 -45.15 -31.14 -22.75
N LEU A 3 -46.28 -30.49 -22.50
CA LEU A 3 -46.40 -29.17 -21.88
C LEU A 3 -45.59 -29.11 -20.58
N ARG A 4 -45.62 -30.17 -19.76
CA ARG A 4 -44.83 -30.31 -18.53
C ARG A 4 -43.31 -30.15 -18.77
N LYS A 5 -42.75 -30.80 -19.82
CA LYS A 5 -41.31 -30.69 -20.14
C LYS A 5 -40.93 -29.26 -20.54
N LYS A 6 -41.81 -28.52 -21.21
CA LYS A 6 -41.59 -27.11 -21.56
C LYS A 6 -41.58 -26.22 -20.32
N ILE A 7 -42.49 -26.43 -19.38
CA ILE A 7 -42.56 -25.67 -18.11
C ILE A 7 -41.32 -25.93 -17.29
N PHE A 8 -40.85 -27.18 -17.14
CA PHE A 8 -39.63 -27.49 -16.41
C PHE A 8 -38.40 -26.81 -17.03
N ALA A 9 -38.25 -26.85 -18.36
CA ALA A 9 -37.16 -26.18 -19.04
C ALA A 9 -37.15 -24.65 -18.80
N VAL A 10 -38.32 -24.01 -18.82
CA VAL A 10 -38.44 -22.57 -18.53
C VAL A 10 -38.04 -22.27 -17.09
N LEU A 11 -38.48 -23.08 -16.13
CA LEU A 11 -38.08 -22.95 -14.73
C LEU A 11 -36.57 -23.08 -14.51
N GLU A 12 -35.93 -24.06 -15.16
CA GLU A 12 -34.46 -24.23 -15.09
C GLU A 12 -33.74 -22.99 -15.62
N TRP A 13 -34.17 -22.41 -16.71
CA TRP A 13 -33.58 -21.18 -17.25
C TRP A 13 -33.76 -19.98 -16.31
N ILE A 14 -34.94 -19.84 -15.71
CA ILE A 14 -35.18 -18.77 -14.71
C ILE A 14 -34.25 -18.91 -13.53
N VAL A 15 -34.09 -20.12 -12.97
CA VAL A 15 -33.16 -20.37 -11.86
C VAL A 15 -31.74 -20.09 -12.27
N ALA A 16 -31.32 -20.54 -13.45
CA ALA A 16 -29.98 -20.27 -13.97
C ALA A 16 -29.70 -18.76 -14.11
N ILE A 17 -30.65 -17.99 -14.64
CA ILE A 17 -30.53 -16.53 -14.78
C ILE A 17 -30.46 -15.85 -13.41
N ILE A 18 -31.25 -16.28 -12.44
CA ILE A 18 -31.23 -15.75 -11.08
C ILE A 18 -29.86 -16.03 -10.43
N LEU A 19 -29.37 -17.26 -10.51
CA LEU A 19 -28.07 -17.64 -9.96
C LEU A 19 -26.94 -16.86 -10.64
N LEU A 20 -26.96 -16.72 -11.95
CA LEU A 20 -26.00 -15.93 -12.70
C LEU A 20 -26.04 -14.46 -12.26
N SER A 21 -27.23 -13.89 -12.08
CA SER A 21 -27.40 -12.50 -11.61
C SER A 21 -26.85 -12.30 -10.21
N ILE A 22 -27.04 -13.26 -9.29
CA ILE A 22 -26.47 -13.24 -7.94
C ILE A 22 -24.94 -13.32 -8.01
N CYS A 23 -24.38 -14.23 -8.81
CA CYS A 23 -22.94 -14.38 -8.99
C CYS A 23 -22.32 -13.11 -9.58
N VAL A 24 -22.93 -12.54 -10.63
CA VAL A 24 -22.48 -11.28 -11.25
C VAL A 24 -22.54 -10.13 -10.25
N ARG A 25 -23.66 -10.01 -9.52
CA ARG A 25 -23.80 -8.98 -8.48
C ARG A 25 -22.74 -9.14 -7.39
N TYR A 26 -22.54 -10.34 -6.86
CA TYR A 26 -21.54 -10.62 -5.84
C TYR A 26 -20.13 -10.30 -6.35
N TYR A 27 -19.80 -10.68 -7.59
CA TYR A 27 -18.48 -10.46 -8.17
C TYR A 27 -18.24 -8.99 -8.57
N ILE A 28 -19.23 -8.33 -9.18
CA ILE A 28 -19.09 -6.93 -9.66
C ILE A 28 -19.24 -5.92 -8.53
N PHE A 29 -20.13 -6.15 -7.57
CA PHE A 29 -20.41 -5.23 -6.47
C PHE A 29 -19.72 -5.63 -5.15
N SER A 30 -18.93 -6.72 -5.14
CA SER A 30 -18.10 -7.05 -4.00
C SER A 30 -17.06 -5.96 -3.73
N TYR A 31 -16.54 -5.92 -2.51
CA TYR A 31 -15.45 -5.06 -2.09
C TYR A 31 -14.30 -5.07 -3.12
N GLY A 32 -13.84 -3.87 -3.54
CA GLY A 32 -12.82 -3.70 -4.56
C GLY A 32 -13.23 -2.68 -5.62
N SER A 33 -12.29 -2.29 -6.46
CA SER A 33 -12.47 -1.31 -7.54
C SER A 33 -11.87 -1.85 -8.85
N PHE A 34 -12.39 -1.40 -9.99
CA PHE A 34 -11.78 -1.68 -11.30
C PHE A 34 -10.53 -0.83 -11.59
N SER A 35 -10.23 0.15 -10.73
CA SER A 35 -9.01 0.96 -10.82
C SER A 35 -8.25 0.99 -9.51
N ALA A 36 -6.92 1.05 -9.57
CA ALA A 36 -6.06 1.15 -8.41
C ALA A 36 -6.35 2.40 -7.58
N ILE A 37 -6.58 3.53 -8.25
CA ILE A 37 -6.94 4.80 -7.59
C ILE A 37 -8.31 4.73 -6.91
N GLY A 38 -9.27 4.01 -7.48
CA GLY A 38 -10.58 3.78 -6.87
C GLY A 38 -10.46 2.94 -5.59
N ALA A 39 -9.61 1.91 -5.60
CA ALA A 39 -9.31 1.11 -4.42
C ALA A 39 -8.57 1.92 -3.34
N TYR A 40 -7.63 2.78 -3.75
CA TYR A 40 -6.94 3.71 -2.84
C TYR A 40 -7.93 4.66 -2.14
N LYS A 41 -8.82 5.32 -2.90
CA LYS A 41 -9.86 6.17 -2.32
C LYS A 41 -10.84 5.41 -1.42
N ALA A 42 -11.09 4.14 -1.71
CA ALA A 42 -11.90 3.29 -0.83
C ALA A 42 -11.15 2.97 0.47
N SER A 43 -9.84 2.71 0.42
CA SER A 43 -8.99 2.54 1.60
C SER A 43 -9.05 3.78 2.52
N GLU A 44 -8.86 4.97 1.97
CA GLU A 44 -8.94 6.22 2.74
C GLU A 44 -10.28 6.38 3.46
N ARG A 45 -11.39 6.11 2.77
CA ARG A 45 -12.73 6.18 3.38
C ARG A 45 -12.93 5.17 4.51
N THR A 46 -12.41 3.96 4.35
CA THR A 46 -12.49 2.91 5.37
C THR A 46 -11.68 3.26 6.62
N MET A 47 -10.52 3.89 6.43
CA MET A 47 -9.64 4.30 7.53
C MET A 47 -9.97 5.68 8.10
N HIS A 48 -11.07 6.32 7.66
CA HIS A 48 -11.47 7.68 8.06
C HIS A 48 -10.34 8.72 7.87
N TYR A 49 -9.53 8.53 6.84
CA TYR A 49 -8.38 9.35 6.50
C TYR A 49 -8.53 9.90 5.08
N GLY A 50 -8.15 11.15 4.86
CA GLY A 50 -8.19 11.77 3.53
C GLY A 50 -9.34 12.78 3.33
N PRO A 51 -9.60 13.19 2.08
CA PRO A 51 -8.90 12.78 0.85
C PRO A 51 -7.47 13.31 0.82
N SER A 52 -6.50 12.45 0.57
CA SER A 52 -5.10 12.85 0.53
C SER A 52 -4.63 13.18 -0.89
N GLU A 53 -3.64 14.05 -0.97
CA GLU A 53 -2.90 14.30 -2.19
C GLU A 53 -1.88 13.17 -2.39
N ILE A 54 -1.99 12.44 -3.49
CA ILE A 54 -1.05 11.39 -3.84
C ILE A 54 0.28 12.04 -4.23
N LYS A 55 1.33 11.76 -3.47
CA LYS A 55 2.69 12.27 -3.73
C LYS A 55 3.52 11.29 -4.55
N LYS A 56 3.35 9.98 -4.32
CA LYS A 56 4.06 8.93 -5.05
C LYS A 56 3.22 7.69 -5.21
N VAL A 57 3.53 6.94 -6.25
CA VAL A 57 2.98 5.61 -6.50
C VAL A 57 4.16 4.69 -6.82
N ILE A 58 4.29 3.62 -6.07
CA ILE A 58 5.33 2.60 -6.25
C ILE A 58 4.66 1.35 -6.79
N ASP A 59 5.11 0.88 -7.94
CA ASP A 59 4.70 -0.42 -8.47
C ASP A 59 5.40 -1.53 -7.69
N VAL A 60 4.62 -2.52 -7.29
CA VAL A 60 5.08 -3.71 -6.56
C VAL A 60 4.53 -4.96 -7.24
N LYS A 61 5.12 -6.12 -6.97
CA LYS A 61 4.85 -7.37 -7.69
C LYS A 61 3.34 -7.67 -7.90
N ASN A 62 2.53 -7.45 -6.87
CA ASN A 62 1.10 -7.78 -6.89
C ASN A 62 0.21 -6.54 -6.75
N GLY A 63 0.72 -5.35 -7.05
CA GLY A 63 -0.10 -4.15 -6.87
C GLY A 63 0.68 -2.84 -6.91
N LYS A 64 0.24 -1.91 -6.08
CA LYS A 64 0.82 -0.57 -5.95
C LYS A 64 0.81 -0.13 -4.50
N VAL A 65 1.79 0.69 -4.11
CA VAL A 65 1.75 1.42 -2.84
C VAL A 65 1.60 2.90 -3.13
N TYR A 66 0.60 3.52 -2.55
CA TYR A 66 0.32 4.94 -2.67
C TYR A 66 0.84 5.66 -1.43
N LEU A 67 1.76 6.61 -1.62
CA LEU A 67 2.18 7.54 -0.59
C LEU A 67 1.34 8.81 -0.70
N GLY A 68 0.49 9.05 0.29
CA GLY A 68 -0.43 10.17 0.34
C GLY A 68 -0.14 11.14 1.48
N LYS A 69 -0.53 12.40 1.31
CA LYS A 69 -0.49 13.43 2.34
C LYS A 69 -1.85 14.07 2.50
N TYR A 70 -2.33 14.15 3.72
CA TYR A 70 -3.55 14.89 4.09
C TYR A 70 -3.28 15.77 5.30
N LYS A 71 -3.29 17.09 5.13
CA LYS A 71 -2.94 18.04 6.19
C LYS A 71 -1.57 17.70 6.81
N ASN A 72 -1.54 17.42 8.12
CA ASN A 72 -0.34 17.05 8.88
C ASN A 72 -0.17 15.52 9.00
N TRP A 73 -0.78 14.76 8.12
CA TRP A 73 -0.75 13.30 8.14
C TRP A 73 -0.18 12.76 6.83
N ILE A 74 0.52 11.66 6.91
CA ILE A 74 1.00 10.89 5.76
C ILE A 74 0.58 9.44 5.90
N SER A 75 0.38 8.76 4.78
CA SER A 75 0.05 7.33 4.76
C SER A 75 0.76 6.64 3.61
N ALA A 76 1.09 5.37 3.80
CA ALA A 76 1.49 4.47 2.72
C ALA A 76 0.42 3.39 2.60
N ALA A 77 -0.40 3.47 1.55
CA ALA A 77 -1.52 2.56 1.36
C ALA A 77 -1.20 1.52 0.27
N PRO A 78 -1.02 0.26 0.63
CA PRO A 78 -0.86 -0.82 -0.33
C PRO A 78 -2.20 -1.16 -0.96
N ILE A 79 -2.18 -1.32 -2.29
CA ILE A 79 -3.35 -1.66 -3.10
C ILE A 79 -3.01 -2.87 -3.95
N GLU A 80 -3.71 -3.95 -3.69
CA GLU A 80 -3.48 -5.24 -4.33
C GLU A 80 -4.29 -5.41 -5.61
N LYS A 81 -3.67 -5.99 -6.63
CA LYS A 81 -4.37 -6.40 -7.85
C LYS A 81 -4.70 -7.89 -7.78
N ARG A 82 -5.98 -8.22 -7.85
CA ARG A 82 -6.49 -9.61 -7.97
C ARG A 82 -7.31 -9.72 -9.23
N PHE A 83 -6.81 -10.48 -10.18
CA PHE A 83 -7.44 -10.66 -11.49
C PHE A 83 -7.74 -9.30 -12.15
N ILE A 84 -9.01 -8.92 -12.33
CA ILE A 84 -9.41 -7.66 -12.98
C ILE A 84 -9.70 -6.52 -11.99
N LYS A 85 -9.64 -6.77 -10.70
CA LYS A 85 -9.97 -5.79 -9.64
C LYS A 85 -8.78 -5.44 -8.78
N TRP A 86 -8.90 -4.28 -8.15
CA TRP A 86 -7.97 -3.74 -7.19
C TRP A 86 -8.64 -3.68 -5.81
N TYR A 87 -7.92 -4.06 -4.79
CA TYR A 87 -8.40 -4.13 -3.41
C TYR A 87 -7.48 -3.32 -2.51
N PRO A 88 -8.05 -2.60 -1.52
CA PRO A 88 -7.25 -2.06 -0.45
C PRO A 88 -6.54 -3.20 0.29
N GLY A 89 -5.23 -3.04 0.52
CA GLY A 89 -4.51 -3.90 1.45
C GLY A 89 -4.88 -3.59 2.90
N SER A 90 -4.40 -4.39 3.83
CA SER A 90 -4.37 -4.02 5.23
C SER A 90 -3.30 -2.94 5.43
N GLY A 91 -3.60 -1.87 6.17
CA GLY A 91 -2.72 -0.71 6.33
C GLY A 91 -3.24 0.52 5.60
N GLY A 92 -2.45 1.56 5.56
CA GLY A 92 -2.84 2.85 4.98
C GLY A 92 -3.45 3.81 6.00
N GLU A 93 -3.28 3.53 7.28
CA GLU A 93 -3.61 4.50 8.34
C GLU A 93 -2.79 5.78 8.17
N GLY A 94 -3.43 6.90 8.48
CA GLY A 94 -2.74 8.16 8.54
C GLY A 94 -1.82 8.23 9.76
N CYS A 95 -0.57 8.59 9.54
CA CYS A 95 0.44 8.78 10.57
C CYS A 95 0.73 10.28 10.73
N PRO A 96 0.66 10.85 11.95
CA PRO A 96 0.85 12.29 12.15
C PRO A 96 2.33 12.68 11.98
N ILE A 97 2.58 13.74 11.20
CA ILE A 97 3.92 14.31 11.07
C ILE A 97 4.29 14.98 12.39
N LYS A 98 5.38 14.51 12.99
CA LYS A 98 5.98 15.12 14.18
C LYS A 98 7.00 16.17 13.75
N TYR A 99 6.59 17.42 13.70
CA TYR A 99 7.44 18.52 13.23
C TYR A 99 8.62 18.84 14.16
N SER A 100 8.61 18.36 15.41
CA SER A 100 9.73 18.44 16.34
C SER A 100 10.92 17.57 15.96
N ASP A 101 10.65 16.49 15.23
CA ASP A 101 11.66 15.50 14.87
C ASP A 101 12.34 15.93 13.55
N LYS A 102 13.63 15.67 13.38
CA LYS A 102 14.32 15.93 12.10
C LYS A 102 13.69 15.13 10.94
N ILE A 103 13.28 13.91 11.23
CA ILE A 103 12.58 13.03 10.29
C ILE A 103 11.44 12.34 11.05
N SER A 104 10.20 12.54 10.59
CA SER A 104 9.06 11.72 11.00
C SER A 104 9.05 10.46 10.16
N GLN A 105 9.21 9.29 10.78
CA GLN A 105 9.30 8.01 10.07
C GLN A 105 8.32 7.01 10.63
N PHE A 106 7.83 6.15 9.74
CA PHE A 106 6.84 5.12 10.04
C PHE A 106 7.19 3.85 9.27
N MET A 107 6.78 2.73 9.80
CA MET A 107 6.91 1.43 9.15
C MET A 107 5.59 0.70 9.25
N ASP A 108 5.10 0.25 8.11
CA ASP A 108 3.91 -0.59 8.00
C ASP A 108 4.23 -1.82 7.16
N CYS A 109 3.88 -3.00 7.67
CA CYS A 109 4.09 -4.27 7.00
C CYS A 109 2.74 -4.96 6.81
N THR A 110 2.38 -5.25 5.57
CA THR A 110 1.08 -5.79 5.24
C THR A 110 1.15 -6.95 4.25
N SER A 111 0.14 -7.81 4.30
CA SER A 111 -0.04 -8.88 3.32
C SER A 111 -0.62 -8.33 2.02
N MET A 112 -0.04 -8.76 0.90
CA MET A 112 -0.48 -8.48 -0.47
C MET A 112 -0.85 -9.81 -1.14
N GLY A 113 -2.02 -10.39 -0.76
CA GLY A 113 -2.49 -11.67 -1.27
C GLY A 113 -1.73 -12.90 -0.75
N HIS A 114 -1.90 -14.02 -1.47
CA HIS A 114 -1.30 -15.28 -1.06
C HIS A 114 0.23 -15.22 -1.07
N ASN A 115 0.84 -15.38 0.12
CA ASN A 115 2.29 -15.51 0.34
C ASN A 115 3.14 -14.29 -0.08
N SER A 116 2.57 -13.11 -0.20
CA SER A 116 3.31 -11.87 -0.48
C SER A 116 3.11 -10.87 0.66
N PHE A 117 4.22 -10.36 1.18
CA PHE A 117 4.23 -9.29 2.17
C PHE A 117 4.98 -8.09 1.60
N ILE A 118 4.54 -6.92 1.97
CA ILE A 118 5.25 -5.68 1.71
C ILE A 118 5.46 -4.93 3.02
N CYS A 119 6.70 -4.54 3.28
CA CYS A 119 7.01 -3.61 4.35
C CYS A 119 7.38 -2.27 3.74
N SER A 120 6.61 -1.26 4.06
CA SER A 120 6.82 0.12 3.65
C SER A 120 7.44 0.91 4.79
N VAL A 121 8.66 1.44 4.59
CA VAL A 121 9.27 2.41 5.48
C VAL A 121 9.13 3.77 4.81
N PHE A 122 8.38 4.67 5.39
CA PHE A 122 8.05 5.96 4.80
C PHE A 122 8.11 7.09 5.82
N GLY A 123 8.16 8.32 5.35
CA GLY A 123 8.22 9.43 6.26
C GLY A 123 8.27 10.80 5.61
N TYR A 124 8.42 11.79 6.48
CA TYR A 124 8.52 13.20 6.13
C TYR A 124 9.78 13.81 6.74
N VAL A 125 10.56 14.51 5.93
CA VAL A 125 11.81 15.17 6.35
C VAL A 125 11.50 16.61 6.74
N ASN A 126 11.66 16.93 8.02
CA ASN A 126 11.46 18.28 8.55
C ASN A 126 12.74 19.13 8.45
N ASP A 127 13.91 18.52 8.71
CA ASP A 127 15.20 19.23 8.67
C ASP A 127 15.62 19.51 7.22
N PRO A 128 15.73 20.79 6.79
CA PRO A 128 16.10 21.16 5.43
C PRO A 128 17.54 20.77 5.06
N ASN A 129 18.38 20.44 6.03
CA ASN A 129 19.75 19.99 5.78
C ASN A 129 19.79 18.53 5.32
N VAL A 130 18.78 17.73 5.58
CA VAL A 130 18.67 16.35 5.07
C VAL A 130 18.34 16.39 3.58
N LYS A 131 19.26 15.90 2.75
CA LYS A 131 19.14 15.85 1.27
C LYS A 131 18.85 14.47 0.76
N SER A 132 19.18 13.44 1.54
CA SER A 132 18.83 12.05 1.21
C SER A 132 18.59 11.23 2.47
N VAL A 133 17.83 10.15 2.31
CA VAL A 133 17.57 9.17 3.37
C VAL A 133 18.14 7.84 2.93
N SER A 134 18.77 7.12 3.86
CA SER A 134 19.33 5.79 3.62
C SER A 134 18.71 4.80 4.59
N LEU A 135 18.09 3.74 4.06
CA LEU A 135 17.53 2.63 4.81
C LEU A 135 18.52 1.47 4.80
N GLN A 136 18.92 1.00 5.98
CA GLN A 136 19.71 -0.21 6.16
C GLN A 136 18.80 -1.35 6.61
N PHE A 137 18.94 -2.49 5.97
CA PHE A 137 18.18 -3.69 6.32
C PHE A 137 19.00 -4.95 6.06
N GLN A 138 18.67 -6.00 6.76
CA GLN A 138 19.26 -7.33 6.59
C GLN A 138 18.29 -8.22 5.83
N ALA A 139 18.78 -8.84 4.75
CA ALA A 139 18.06 -9.84 3.98
C ALA A 139 18.93 -11.08 3.83
N ASN A 140 18.42 -12.26 4.19
CA ASN A 140 19.18 -13.52 4.12
C ASN A 140 20.56 -13.41 4.79
N ARG A 141 20.63 -12.80 5.98
CA ARG A 141 21.87 -12.53 6.74
C ARG A 141 22.85 -11.56 6.07
N LYS A 142 22.52 -10.99 4.91
CA LYS A 142 23.33 -9.96 4.24
C LYS A 142 22.79 -8.57 4.56
N LYS A 143 23.69 -7.65 4.87
CA LYS A 143 23.36 -6.23 5.04
C LYS A 143 23.16 -5.58 3.67
N ASN A 144 22.06 -4.86 3.52
CA ASN A 144 21.71 -4.13 2.31
C ASN A 144 21.40 -2.68 2.66
N THR A 145 21.54 -1.80 1.68
CA THR A 145 21.28 -0.37 1.86
C THR A 145 20.52 0.14 0.65
N MET A 146 19.42 0.83 0.89
CA MET A 146 18.70 1.61 -0.12
C MET A 146 18.85 3.09 0.17
N LYS A 147 18.97 3.92 -0.85
CA LYS A 147 19.05 5.39 -0.73
C LYS A 147 17.92 6.04 -1.49
N TYR A 148 17.42 7.13 -0.93
CA TYR A 148 16.35 7.93 -1.48
C TYR A 148 16.71 9.41 -1.42
N LYS A 149 16.73 10.10 -2.58
CA LYS A 149 16.97 11.54 -2.64
C LYS A 149 15.69 12.29 -2.32
N ILE A 150 15.76 13.21 -1.37
CA ILE A 150 14.62 14.03 -0.98
C ILE A 150 14.32 15.06 -2.05
N THR A 151 13.05 15.15 -2.42
CA THR A 151 12.49 16.09 -3.39
C THR A 151 11.71 17.20 -2.67
N SER A 152 11.12 18.13 -3.40
CA SER A 152 10.38 19.28 -2.84
C SER A 152 9.20 18.90 -1.96
N ASP A 153 8.63 17.71 -2.13
CA ASP A 153 7.55 17.16 -1.30
C ASP A 153 8.00 16.73 0.10
N LYS A 154 9.32 16.65 0.34
CA LYS A 154 9.94 16.24 1.60
C LYS A 154 9.57 14.84 2.08
N MET A 155 8.99 14.02 1.21
CA MET A 155 8.53 12.69 1.54
C MET A 155 9.42 11.62 0.94
N PHE A 156 9.54 10.49 1.62
CA PHE A 156 10.25 9.31 1.14
C PHE A 156 9.45 8.04 1.42
N ILE A 157 9.72 7.02 0.62
CA ILE A 157 9.19 5.67 0.82
C ILE A 157 10.17 4.63 0.28
N PHE A 158 10.39 3.59 1.08
CA PHE A 158 11.06 2.36 0.69
C PHE A 158 10.05 1.23 0.80
N CYS A 159 9.92 0.44 -0.25
CA CYS A 159 9.07 -0.75 -0.28
C CYS A 159 9.98 -1.98 -0.31
N LEU A 160 9.88 -2.81 0.72
CA LEU A 160 10.59 -4.09 0.83
C LEU A 160 9.60 -5.21 0.54
N GLU A 161 9.71 -5.78 -0.66
CA GLU A 161 8.85 -6.90 -1.08
C GLU A 161 9.45 -8.22 -0.63
N ASN A 162 8.67 -9.09 0.01
CA ASN A 162 9.16 -10.40 0.41
C ASN A 162 8.10 -11.50 0.46
N ASN A 163 8.60 -12.73 0.29
CA ASN A 163 7.93 -13.95 0.67
C ASN A 163 8.33 -14.28 2.12
N LEU A 164 7.51 -13.84 3.10
CA LEU A 164 7.59 -14.22 4.52
C LEU A 164 8.94 -13.97 5.26
N HIS A 165 8.96 -12.96 6.10
CA HIS A 165 9.90 -12.76 7.24
C HIS A 165 11.41 -12.72 6.97
N LYS A 166 11.88 -12.36 5.77
CA LYS A 166 13.31 -12.37 5.45
C LYS A 166 14.04 -11.02 5.61
N TYR A 167 13.32 -9.95 5.94
CA TYR A 167 13.94 -8.63 6.15
C TYR A 167 13.85 -8.19 7.60
N LYS A 168 14.98 -7.72 8.12
CA LYS A 168 15.03 -6.97 9.37
C LYS A 168 15.55 -5.58 9.01
N VAL A 169 14.70 -4.56 9.14
CA VAL A 169 15.14 -3.17 9.06
C VAL A 169 16.03 -2.90 10.28
N THR A 170 17.20 -2.31 10.05
CA THR A 170 18.19 -2.10 11.09
C THR A 170 18.36 -0.63 11.44
N SER A 171 18.46 0.26 10.46
CA SER A 171 18.51 1.70 10.73
C SER A 171 18.03 2.55 9.57
N LEU A 172 17.57 3.75 9.89
CA LEU A 172 17.29 4.83 8.95
C LEU A 172 18.23 6.01 9.24
N LYS A 173 18.93 6.48 8.19
CA LYS A 173 19.88 7.59 8.30
C LYS A 173 19.47 8.74 7.40
N GLY A 174 19.51 9.95 7.92
CA GLY A 174 19.40 11.19 7.15
C GLY A 174 20.77 11.72 6.82
N LEU A 175 21.01 12.03 5.54
CA LEU A 175 22.30 12.46 5.03
C LEU A 175 22.19 13.89 4.49
N ASP A 176 23.23 14.69 4.72
CA ASP A 176 23.36 16.03 4.16
C ASP A 176 23.79 16.00 2.67
N LYS A 177 24.04 17.17 2.09
CA LYS A 177 24.50 17.32 0.70
C LYS A 177 25.85 16.65 0.40
N ASN A 178 26.69 16.45 1.42
CA ASN A 178 28.01 15.84 1.32
C ASN A 178 27.98 14.33 1.64
N GLY A 179 26.82 13.79 1.96
CA GLY A 179 26.65 12.39 2.37
C GLY A 179 26.99 12.10 3.84
N LYS A 180 27.23 13.15 4.64
CA LYS A 180 27.45 13.01 6.09
C LYS A 180 26.14 12.68 6.80
N VAL A 181 26.18 11.72 7.73
CA VAL A 181 25.04 11.37 8.58
C VAL A 181 24.76 12.50 9.57
N ILE A 182 23.54 13.06 9.54
CA ILE A 182 23.07 14.12 10.43
C ILE A 182 21.83 13.71 11.23
N TYR A 183 21.29 12.52 10.93
CA TYR A 183 20.21 11.87 11.65
C TYR A 183 20.40 10.36 11.56
N GLU A 184 20.15 9.64 12.64
CA GLU A 184 20.16 8.18 12.68
C GLU A 184 19.10 7.68 13.67
N ASN A 185 18.35 6.67 13.27
CA ASN A 185 17.42 5.94 14.10
C ASN A 185 17.59 4.45 13.88
N ASP A 186 17.88 3.72 14.95
CA ASP A 186 18.05 2.27 14.94
C ASP A 186 16.74 1.57 15.31
N TYR A 187 16.36 0.61 14.49
CA TYR A 187 15.23 -0.29 14.76
C TYR A 187 15.75 -1.49 15.58
N LYS A 188 15.27 -1.60 16.80
CA LYS A 188 15.62 -2.70 17.73
C LYS A 188 14.81 -3.96 17.46
#